data_102e8a2f37be396cbbbcd27aa951072f
#
_entry.id   102e8a2f37be396cbbbcd27aa951072f
#
_cell.length_a   1.000
_cell.length_b   1.000
_cell.length_c   1.000
_cell.angle_alpha   90.00
_cell.angle_beta   90.00
_cell.angle_gamma   90.00
#
_symmetry.space_group_name_H-M   'P 1'
#
loop_
_entity.id
_entity.type
_entity.pdbx_description
1 polymer ?
#
loop_
_entity_poly.entity_id
_entity_poly.type
_entity_poly.pdbx_seq_one_letter_code
_entity_poly.pdbx_strand_id
1 'polypeptide(L)'
;MANNYSNSNVKNKVLFKSFNYNSEYFSVGLNDGFKIFKTHPLSLTVDRKLNGGIGIIEMLNESNIFCLVGGGSNPKYKLNKLLIWDDSKCKNIKEFRFNSFVKNCKIKLKKIFIVCEDSISIIEIENFDILETIQTIENPNGICSISKNPNEYLFAWPDFIKGRIEIKNYKYFIRESINKNKLIKKVHESCIEQIELNYNGDLIATASDKGTIIRVFNTQNLNLLNEFRRGNTDAKIYSICFDTNNKFLAVASDKQKIHIFSLEEEKKNKGYFNAFSKVVGLGEILNRSVCFLMDEENVKKKISFFGNSLISINYNGNFTFGNCFLNNKFKNIKKNSIFN
;
A
#
# COMPACT_ATOMS: atom_id res chain seq x y z
N MET A 1 47.47 14.90 19.51
CA MET A 1 46.30 15.57 18.92
C MET A 1 45.28 14.48 18.57
N ALA A 2 44.30 14.27 19.42
CA ALA A 2 43.28 13.25 19.20
C ALA A 2 42.18 13.87 18.32
N ASN A 3 42.01 13.35 17.13
CA ASN A 3 40.93 13.73 16.24
C ASN A 3 39.60 13.19 16.79
N ASN A 4 38.83 14.07 17.38
CA ASN A 4 37.42 13.85 17.68
C ASN A 4 36.65 13.77 16.37
N TYR A 5 36.49 12.56 15.84
CA TYR A 5 35.45 12.31 14.86
C TYR A 5 34.11 12.43 15.60
N SER A 6 33.48 13.58 15.45
CA SER A 6 32.08 13.80 15.85
C SER A 6 31.21 12.73 15.17
N ASN A 7 30.63 11.84 15.97
CA ASN A 7 29.52 10.98 15.57
C ASN A 7 28.38 11.90 15.09
N SER A 8 28.32 12.15 13.80
CA SER A 8 27.12 12.73 13.19
C SER A 8 25.98 11.76 13.48
N ASN A 9 25.03 12.18 14.31
CA ASN A 9 23.76 11.49 14.52
C ASN A 9 23.11 11.22 13.16
N VAL A 10 23.32 10.04 12.60
CA VAL A 10 22.63 9.58 11.41
C VAL A 10 21.18 9.39 11.83
N LYS A 11 20.38 10.43 11.59
CA LYS A 11 18.97 10.43 11.93
C LYS A 11 18.34 9.21 11.25
N ASN A 12 17.81 8.29 12.03
CA ASN A 12 17.13 7.09 11.51
C ASN A 12 16.08 7.50 10.48
N LYS A 13 16.26 7.04 9.24
CA LYS A 13 15.39 7.38 8.12
C LYS A 13 14.55 6.18 7.75
N VAL A 14 13.24 6.38 7.67
CA VAL A 14 12.33 5.36 7.12
C VAL A 14 12.54 5.27 5.61
N LEU A 15 12.83 4.07 5.12
CA LEU A 15 13.00 3.77 3.70
C LEU A 15 11.76 3.12 3.12
N PHE A 16 11.07 2.30 3.92
CA PHE A 16 9.89 1.55 3.52
C PHE A 16 8.93 1.34 4.69
N LYS A 17 7.67 1.10 4.37
CA LYS A 17 6.63 0.77 5.34
C LYS A 17 5.51 -0.03 4.69
N SER A 18 5.07 -1.08 5.37
CA SER A 18 3.96 -1.93 4.95
C SER A 18 3.17 -2.39 6.15
N PHE A 19 1.85 -2.53 5.97
CA PHE A 19 0.97 -3.18 6.93
C PHE A 19 0.77 -4.64 6.51
N ASN A 20 0.64 -5.55 7.48
CA ASN A 20 0.19 -6.90 7.20
C ASN A 20 -1.29 -6.92 6.78
N TYR A 21 -1.82 -8.08 6.43
CA TYR A 21 -3.15 -8.22 5.83
C TYR A 21 -4.31 -7.66 6.68
N ASN A 22 -4.23 -7.76 8.00
CA ASN A 22 -5.25 -7.28 8.94
C ASN A 22 -4.88 -5.95 9.62
N SER A 23 -3.74 -5.36 9.27
CA SER A 23 -3.18 -4.13 9.85
C SER A 23 -2.89 -4.18 11.35
N GLU A 24 -2.82 -5.38 11.95
CA GLU A 24 -2.40 -5.56 13.34
C GLU A 24 -0.91 -5.29 13.55
N TYR A 25 -0.12 -5.52 12.51
CA TYR A 25 1.31 -5.25 12.49
C TYR A 25 1.70 -4.41 11.29
N PHE A 26 2.77 -3.65 11.46
CA PHE A 26 3.44 -2.98 10.36
C PHE A 26 4.96 -3.12 10.45
N SER A 27 5.57 -3.18 9.29
CA SER A 27 7.03 -3.24 9.13
C SER A 27 7.58 -1.89 8.66
N VAL A 28 8.79 -1.58 9.09
CA VAL A 28 9.52 -0.37 8.72
C VAL A 28 10.94 -0.76 8.32
N GLY A 29 11.29 -0.51 7.06
CA GLY A 29 12.68 -0.59 6.60
C GLY A 29 13.43 0.70 6.93
N LEU A 30 14.64 0.57 7.46
CA LEU A 30 15.47 1.66 7.95
C LEU A 30 16.84 1.64 7.25
N ASN A 31 17.63 2.70 7.41
CA ASN A 31 18.98 2.82 6.87
C ASN A 31 20.02 1.92 7.55
N ASP A 32 19.68 1.25 8.67
CA ASP A 32 20.55 0.35 9.42
C ASP A 32 19.95 -1.04 9.67
N GLY A 33 18.76 -1.33 9.11
CA GLY A 33 18.04 -2.59 9.30
C GLY A 33 16.54 -2.43 9.17
N PHE A 34 15.76 -3.08 10.06
CA PHE A 34 14.30 -2.99 10.04
C PHE A 34 13.69 -3.16 11.44
N LYS A 35 12.45 -2.69 11.57
CA LYS A 35 11.62 -2.86 12.76
C LYS A 35 10.24 -3.36 12.38
N ILE A 36 9.61 -4.12 13.30
CA ILE A 36 8.20 -4.50 13.22
C ILE A 36 7.51 -4.05 14.49
N PHE A 37 6.34 -3.48 14.32
CA PHE A 37 5.51 -2.95 15.40
C PHE A 37 4.14 -3.59 15.38
N LYS A 38 3.58 -3.83 16.56
CA LYS A 38 2.15 -4.02 16.74
C LYS A 38 1.47 -2.66 16.61
N THR A 39 0.34 -2.61 15.91
CA THR A 39 -0.37 -1.35 15.60
C THR A 39 -1.11 -0.79 16.81
N HIS A 40 -1.78 -1.65 17.58
CA HIS A 40 -2.54 -1.21 18.74
C HIS A 40 -2.58 -2.28 19.86
N PRO A 41 -2.17 -1.94 21.11
CA PRO A 41 -1.40 -0.73 21.43
C PRO A 41 -0.07 -0.71 20.68
N LEU A 42 0.40 0.48 20.32
CA LEU A 42 1.67 0.61 19.60
C LEU A 42 2.81 0.06 20.46
N SER A 43 3.48 -0.98 19.97
CA SER A 43 4.63 -1.58 20.64
C SER A 43 5.61 -2.16 19.63
N LEU A 44 6.90 -2.06 19.95
CA LEU A 44 7.98 -2.64 19.16
C LEU A 44 7.99 -4.17 19.40
N THR A 45 7.91 -4.95 18.32
CA THR A 45 7.93 -6.41 18.37
C THR A 45 9.28 -6.98 17.91
N VAL A 46 9.83 -6.42 16.84
CA VAL A 46 11.12 -6.85 16.26
C VAL A 46 11.98 -5.62 15.99
N ASP A 47 13.26 -5.70 16.38
CA ASP A 47 14.30 -4.72 16.03
C ASP A 47 15.53 -5.48 15.52
N ARG A 48 15.88 -5.30 14.24
CA ARG A 48 17.02 -5.94 13.62
C ARG A 48 17.95 -4.91 13.00
N LYS A 49 19.13 -4.78 13.60
CA LYS A 49 20.22 -3.99 13.05
C LYS A 49 21.11 -4.88 12.18
N LEU A 50 21.18 -4.53 10.90
CA LEU A 50 21.88 -5.34 9.88
C LEU A 50 23.14 -4.67 9.34
N ASN A 51 23.54 -3.51 9.88
CA ASN A 51 24.65 -2.70 9.38
C ASN A 51 24.51 -2.35 7.89
N GLY A 52 23.30 -1.98 7.49
CA GLY A 52 22.95 -1.57 6.14
C GLY A 52 21.45 -1.44 5.96
N GLY A 53 21.04 -0.66 4.96
CA GLY A 53 19.65 -0.29 4.77
C GLY A 53 18.79 -1.40 4.16
N ILE A 54 17.55 -1.48 4.65
CA ILE A 54 16.47 -2.32 4.11
C ILE A 54 15.43 -1.41 3.45
N GLY A 55 15.34 -1.52 2.13
CA GLY A 55 14.44 -0.71 1.28
C GLY A 55 13.05 -1.31 1.11
N ILE A 56 12.90 -2.63 1.30
CA ILE A 56 11.62 -3.31 1.27
C ILE A 56 11.63 -4.37 2.36
N ILE A 57 10.55 -4.43 3.13
CA ILE A 57 10.26 -5.50 4.07
C ILE A 57 8.78 -5.83 4.04
N GLU A 58 8.44 -7.05 3.67
CA GLU A 58 7.06 -7.55 3.64
C GLU A 58 6.96 -8.79 4.50
N MET A 59 5.91 -8.87 5.33
CA MET A 59 5.69 -9.95 6.28
C MET A 59 4.78 -11.03 5.69
N LEU A 60 5.10 -12.31 5.91
CA LEU A 60 4.17 -13.40 5.66
C LEU A 60 3.20 -13.50 6.85
N ASN A 61 2.06 -12.83 6.76
CA ASN A 61 1.04 -12.79 7.81
C ASN A 61 1.64 -12.38 9.18
N GLU A 62 1.48 -13.23 10.18
CA GLU A 62 2.03 -13.08 11.53
C GLU A 62 3.17 -14.07 11.80
N SER A 63 3.76 -14.63 10.75
CA SER A 63 4.89 -15.55 10.86
C SER A 63 6.23 -14.83 11.02
N ASN A 64 7.28 -15.59 11.34
CA ASN A 64 8.65 -15.09 11.41
C ASN A 64 9.34 -15.01 10.04
N ILE A 65 8.59 -15.15 8.94
CA ILE A 65 9.14 -15.13 7.58
C ILE A 65 8.90 -13.77 6.94
N PHE A 66 9.98 -13.16 6.46
CA PHE A 66 9.95 -11.85 5.82
C PHE A 66 10.64 -11.89 4.46
N CYS A 67 10.13 -11.11 3.52
CA CYS A 67 10.85 -10.77 2.29
C CYS A 67 11.63 -9.48 2.51
N LEU A 68 12.92 -9.49 2.24
CA LEU A 68 13.82 -8.35 2.41
C LEU A 68 14.48 -7.97 1.09
N VAL A 69 14.58 -6.66 0.81
CA VAL A 69 15.39 -6.08 -0.27
C VAL A 69 16.20 -4.92 0.32
N GLY A 70 17.44 -4.76 -0.09
CA GLY A 70 18.29 -3.66 0.34
C GLY A 70 17.77 -2.30 -0.12
N GLY A 71 18.18 -1.22 0.55
CA GLY A 71 17.79 0.14 0.19
C GLY A 71 18.56 1.22 0.91
N GLY A 72 18.28 2.49 0.59
CA GLY A 72 18.96 3.63 1.14
C GLY A 72 20.35 3.86 0.53
N SER A 73 21.15 4.72 1.15
CA SER A 73 22.49 5.10 0.66
C SER A 73 23.53 4.01 0.83
N ASN A 74 23.34 3.13 1.84
CA ASN A 74 24.21 1.98 2.11
C ASN A 74 23.33 0.73 2.25
N PRO A 75 22.87 0.13 1.13
CA PRO A 75 21.97 -1.00 1.18
C PRO A 75 22.64 -2.26 1.71
N LYS A 76 21.97 -2.97 2.64
CA LYS A 76 22.48 -4.25 3.15
C LYS A 76 22.62 -5.30 2.06
N TYR A 77 21.67 -5.32 1.13
CA TYR A 77 21.63 -6.24 -0.01
C TYR A 77 21.49 -5.46 -1.31
N LYS A 78 21.89 -6.04 -2.44
CA LYS A 78 21.70 -5.43 -3.75
C LYS A 78 20.22 -5.19 -4.03
N LEU A 79 19.87 -4.09 -4.71
CA LEU A 79 18.49 -3.68 -4.99
C LEU A 79 17.76 -4.64 -5.94
N ASN A 80 18.48 -5.49 -6.65
CA ASN A 80 17.92 -6.52 -7.54
C ASN A 80 17.90 -7.92 -6.91
N LYS A 81 18.02 -7.99 -5.57
CA LYS A 81 17.95 -9.24 -4.82
C LYS A 81 16.79 -9.20 -3.82
N LEU A 82 16.01 -10.26 -3.79
CA LEU A 82 15.05 -10.51 -2.74
C LEU A 82 15.54 -11.68 -1.89
N LEU A 83 15.51 -11.48 -0.59
CA LEU A 83 15.88 -12.51 0.39
C LEU A 83 14.65 -12.92 1.17
N ILE A 84 14.55 -14.22 1.45
CA ILE A 84 13.61 -14.77 2.41
C ILE A 84 14.33 -14.93 3.73
N TRP A 85 13.89 -14.18 4.73
CA TRP A 85 14.47 -14.12 6.06
C TRP A 85 13.63 -14.89 7.06
N ASP A 86 14.25 -15.76 7.83
CA ASP A 86 13.65 -16.41 9.00
C ASP A 86 14.13 -15.69 10.27
N ASP A 87 13.25 -14.92 10.88
CA ASP A 87 13.58 -14.10 12.04
C ASP A 87 13.80 -14.93 13.31
N SER A 88 13.17 -16.12 13.40
CA SER A 88 13.39 -17.04 14.51
C SER A 88 14.81 -17.59 14.56
N LYS A 89 15.44 -17.72 13.37
CA LYS A 89 16.81 -18.19 13.20
C LYS A 89 17.80 -17.09 12.90
N CYS A 90 17.33 -15.85 12.76
CA CYS A 90 18.10 -14.67 12.36
C CYS A 90 18.98 -14.92 11.11
N LYS A 91 18.44 -15.61 10.09
CA LYS A 91 19.18 -15.97 8.88
C LYS A 91 18.35 -15.93 7.60
N ASN A 92 19.07 -15.77 6.47
CA ASN A 92 18.45 -15.94 5.15
C ASN A 92 18.22 -17.43 4.87
N ILE A 93 16.99 -17.75 4.40
CA ILE A 93 16.63 -19.10 3.94
C ILE A 93 16.95 -19.23 2.46
N LYS A 94 16.62 -18.22 1.67
CA LYS A 94 16.72 -18.23 0.21
C LYS A 94 17.01 -16.84 -0.32
N GLU A 95 17.72 -16.78 -1.46
CA GLU A 95 17.99 -15.55 -2.21
C GLU A 95 17.54 -15.74 -3.66
N PHE A 96 16.86 -14.72 -4.21
CA PHE A 96 16.55 -14.60 -5.63
C PHE A 96 17.25 -13.37 -6.20
N ARG A 97 17.70 -13.48 -7.44
CA ARG A 97 18.32 -12.39 -8.17
C ARG A 97 17.55 -12.13 -9.46
N PHE A 98 17.26 -10.85 -9.70
CA PHE A 98 16.51 -10.37 -10.86
C PHE A 98 17.41 -9.52 -11.76
N ASN A 99 16.98 -9.33 -13.02
CA ASN A 99 17.71 -8.50 -13.99
C ASN A 99 17.58 -7.01 -13.66
N SER A 100 16.41 -6.57 -13.19
CA SER A 100 16.13 -5.20 -12.79
C SER A 100 15.90 -5.04 -11.29
N PHE A 101 15.78 -3.81 -10.80
CA PHE A 101 15.60 -3.53 -9.38
C PHE A 101 14.23 -3.97 -8.89
N VAL A 102 14.20 -4.60 -7.73
CA VAL A 102 12.96 -4.92 -7.02
C VAL A 102 12.41 -3.63 -6.41
N LYS A 103 11.17 -3.30 -6.77
CA LYS A 103 10.46 -2.07 -6.34
C LYS A 103 9.39 -2.33 -5.30
N ASN A 104 8.84 -3.56 -5.29
CA ASN A 104 7.87 -3.99 -4.29
C ASN A 104 7.85 -5.52 -4.21
N CYS A 105 7.34 -6.04 -3.13
CA CYS A 105 6.93 -7.44 -3.08
C CYS A 105 5.66 -7.58 -2.25
N LYS A 106 4.90 -8.62 -2.55
CA LYS A 106 3.75 -9.05 -1.77
C LYS A 106 3.90 -10.53 -1.50
N ILE A 107 3.67 -10.91 -0.26
CA ILE A 107 3.75 -12.29 0.16
C ILE A 107 2.39 -12.72 0.70
N LYS A 108 1.90 -13.84 0.23
CA LYS A 108 0.60 -14.33 0.64
C LYS A 108 0.56 -15.85 0.63
N LEU A 109 0.37 -16.44 1.81
CA LEU A 109 0.31 -17.87 2.00
C LEU A 109 1.48 -18.60 1.33
N LYS A 110 1.23 -19.21 0.17
CA LYS A 110 2.19 -20.04 -0.55
C LYS A 110 2.92 -19.31 -1.69
N LYS A 111 2.62 -18.03 -1.95
CA LYS A 111 3.15 -17.30 -3.11
C LYS A 111 3.80 -15.98 -2.73
N ILE A 112 4.88 -15.67 -3.44
CA ILE A 112 5.54 -14.36 -3.40
C ILE A 112 5.38 -13.71 -4.77
N PHE A 113 4.88 -12.47 -4.78
CA PHE A 113 4.75 -11.62 -5.95
C PHE A 113 5.84 -10.56 -5.88
N ILE A 114 6.82 -10.65 -6.75
CA ILE A 114 7.96 -9.74 -6.80
C ILE A 114 7.76 -8.79 -7.96
N VAL A 115 7.66 -7.50 -7.66
CA VAL A 115 7.49 -6.44 -8.65
C VAL A 115 8.83 -5.77 -8.86
N CYS A 116 9.42 -6.02 -10.01
CA CYS A 116 10.61 -5.34 -10.49
C CYS A 116 10.22 -4.08 -11.27
N GLU A 117 11.20 -3.35 -11.76
CA GLU A 117 11.01 -2.11 -12.51
C GLU A 117 10.28 -2.31 -13.84
N ASP A 118 10.47 -3.46 -14.47
CA ASP A 118 9.98 -3.80 -15.81
C ASP A 118 9.24 -5.16 -15.90
N SER A 119 9.15 -5.87 -14.76
CA SER A 119 8.62 -7.23 -14.74
C SER A 119 8.04 -7.61 -13.38
N ILE A 120 7.21 -8.66 -13.37
CA ILE A 120 6.67 -9.28 -12.18
C ILE A 120 7.00 -10.76 -12.22
N SER A 121 7.57 -11.29 -11.14
CA SER A 121 7.80 -12.71 -10.96
C SER A 121 6.94 -13.26 -9.83
N ILE A 122 6.31 -14.39 -10.05
CA ILE A 122 5.51 -15.10 -9.06
C ILE A 122 6.26 -16.38 -8.68
N ILE A 123 6.50 -16.56 -7.38
CA ILE A 123 7.27 -17.67 -6.81
C ILE A 123 6.40 -18.47 -5.86
N GLU A 124 6.46 -19.81 -5.95
CA GLU A 124 5.89 -20.70 -4.94
C GLU A 124 6.84 -20.78 -3.72
N ILE A 125 6.31 -20.65 -2.50
CA ILE A 125 7.16 -20.67 -1.28
C ILE A 125 7.62 -22.10 -0.92
N GLU A 126 6.82 -23.13 -1.23
CA GLU A 126 7.08 -24.48 -0.80
C GLU A 126 8.36 -25.07 -1.41
N ASN A 127 8.60 -24.83 -2.68
CA ASN A 127 9.74 -25.36 -3.46
C ASN A 127 10.63 -24.26 -4.04
N PHE A 128 10.23 -22.99 -3.89
CA PHE A 128 10.91 -21.81 -4.44
C PHE A 128 10.98 -21.77 -5.97
N ASP A 129 10.04 -22.45 -6.66
CA ASP A 129 9.94 -22.41 -8.11
C ASP A 129 9.32 -21.11 -8.60
N ILE A 130 9.86 -20.58 -9.69
CA ILE A 130 9.25 -19.47 -10.42
C ILE A 130 8.09 -20.02 -11.24
N LEU A 131 6.87 -19.64 -10.88
CA LEU A 131 5.64 -20.06 -11.54
C LEU A 131 5.44 -19.30 -12.86
N GLU A 132 5.65 -17.99 -12.83
CA GLU A 132 5.42 -17.09 -13.95
C GLU A 132 6.32 -15.86 -13.85
N THR A 133 6.74 -15.34 -15.03
CA THR A 133 7.35 -14.01 -15.15
C THR A 133 6.60 -13.22 -16.21
N ILE A 134 6.13 -12.02 -15.86
CA ILE A 134 5.32 -11.14 -16.69
C ILE A 134 6.14 -9.89 -16.99
N GLN A 135 6.24 -9.49 -18.25
CA GLN A 135 6.78 -8.18 -18.63
C GLN A 135 5.70 -7.12 -18.43
N THR A 136 6.08 -5.99 -17.87
CA THR A 136 5.17 -4.87 -17.59
C THR A 136 5.69 -3.57 -18.21
N ILE A 137 4.85 -2.55 -18.25
CA ILE A 137 5.33 -1.18 -18.43
C ILE A 137 6.31 -0.84 -17.30
N GLU A 138 7.21 0.10 -17.55
CA GLU A 138 8.10 0.63 -16.51
C GLU A 138 7.31 1.04 -15.26
N ASN A 139 7.64 0.42 -14.13
CA ASN A 139 6.95 0.55 -12.84
C ASN A 139 7.93 0.95 -11.72
N PRO A 140 8.52 2.15 -11.77
CA PRO A 140 9.56 2.57 -10.84
C PRO A 140 9.08 2.70 -9.40
N ASN A 141 7.77 2.84 -9.20
CA ASN A 141 7.14 2.93 -7.87
C ASN A 141 6.68 1.56 -7.32
N GLY A 142 6.81 0.46 -8.10
CA GLY A 142 6.38 -0.87 -7.71
C GLY A 142 4.88 -0.97 -7.44
N ILE A 143 4.08 -0.33 -8.29
CA ILE A 143 2.62 -0.26 -8.10
C ILE A 143 2.03 -1.64 -8.32
N CYS A 144 1.37 -2.15 -7.30
CA CYS A 144 0.63 -3.40 -7.31
C CYS A 144 -0.27 -3.50 -6.09
N SER A 145 -1.26 -4.37 -6.14
CA SER A 145 -2.08 -4.73 -4.99
C SER A 145 -2.46 -6.20 -5.01
N ILE A 146 -2.67 -6.77 -3.84
CA ILE A 146 -3.14 -8.14 -3.66
C ILE A 146 -4.32 -8.16 -2.69
N SER A 147 -5.33 -8.99 -2.97
CA SER A 147 -6.46 -9.19 -2.06
C SER A 147 -5.96 -9.74 -0.71
N LYS A 148 -6.54 -9.25 0.39
CA LYS A 148 -6.09 -9.62 1.75
C LYS A 148 -6.75 -10.90 2.27
N ASN A 149 -7.94 -11.25 1.78
CA ASN A 149 -8.65 -12.47 2.15
C ASN A 149 -7.80 -13.72 1.84
N PRO A 150 -7.52 -14.59 2.83
CA PRO A 150 -6.67 -15.76 2.64
C PRO A 150 -7.18 -16.73 1.57
N ASN A 151 -8.49 -16.75 1.31
CA ASN A 151 -9.08 -17.64 0.31
C ASN A 151 -9.03 -17.12 -1.13
N GLU A 152 -8.61 -15.86 -1.34
CA GLU A 152 -8.54 -15.22 -2.65
C GLU A 152 -7.11 -14.79 -2.98
N TYR A 153 -6.66 -15.05 -4.20
CA TYR A 153 -5.31 -14.71 -4.70
C TYR A 153 -5.36 -13.73 -5.86
N LEU A 154 -6.24 -12.75 -5.77
CA LEU A 154 -6.36 -11.72 -6.78
C LEU A 154 -5.18 -10.76 -6.65
N PHE A 155 -4.43 -10.59 -7.75
CA PHE A 155 -3.30 -9.69 -7.85
C PHE A 155 -3.54 -8.72 -9.00
N ALA A 156 -3.25 -7.43 -8.79
CA ALA A 156 -3.48 -6.35 -9.74
C ALA A 156 -2.23 -5.49 -9.91
N TRP A 157 -1.96 -5.06 -11.15
CA TRP A 157 -0.80 -4.23 -11.52
C TRP A 157 -1.09 -3.35 -12.73
N PRO A 158 -0.29 -2.31 -13.01
CA PRO A 158 -0.37 -1.56 -14.25
C PRO A 158 -0.03 -2.46 -15.45
N ASP A 159 -0.90 -2.48 -16.44
CA ASP A 159 -0.67 -3.21 -17.71
C ASP A 159 0.39 -2.51 -18.56
N PHE A 160 0.88 -3.16 -19.61
CA PHE A 160 1.86 -2.64 -20.54
C PHE A 160 1.42 -1.34 -21.24
N ILE A 161 0.10 -1.12 -21.38
CA ILE A 161 -0.46 0.10 -21.99
C ILE A 161 -0.85 1.11 -20.91
N LYS A 162 -0.39 2.35 -21.08
CA LYS A 162 -0.67 3.49 -20.22
C LYS A 162 -2.16 3.61 -19.84
N GLY A 163 -2.43 3.80 -18.54
CA GLY A 163 -3.78 3.99 -18.00
C GLY A 163 -4.60 2.71 -17.90
N ARG A 164 -4.02 1.55 -18.25
CA ARG A 164 -4.65 0.25 -18.09
C ARG A 164 -4.15 -0.46 -16.85
N ILE A 165 -5.02 -1.28 -16.29
CA ILE A 165 -4.68 -2.24 -15.24
C ILE A 165 -4.94 -3.64 -15.72
N GLU A 166 -4.17 -4.56 -15.17
CA GLU A 166 -4.35 -5.99 -15.32
C GLU A 166 -4.63 -6.61 -13.97
N ILE A 167 -5.59 -7.54 -13.91
CA ILE A 167 -5.97 -8.30 -12.73
C ILE A 167 -5.96 -9.78 -13.08
N LYS A 168 -5.35 -10.60 -12.23
CA LYS A 168 -5.31 -12.06 -12.39
C LYS A 168 -5.51 -12.76 -11.06
N ASN A 169 -6.25 -13.88 -11.08
CA ASN A 169 -6.45 -14.73 -9.92
C ASN A 169 -5.46 -15.91 -9.97
N TYR A 170 -4.66 -16.05 -8.90
CA TYR A 170 -3.63 -17.08 -8.75
C TYR A 170 -4.04 -18.21 -7.81
N LYS A 171 -5.32 -18.33 -7.41
CA LYS A 171 -5.81 -19.36 -6.49
C LYS A 171 -5.58 -20.78 -7.04
N TYR A 172 -5.89 -20.96 -8.32
CA TYR A 172 -5.70 -22.21 -9.03
C TYR A 172 -4.73 -21.97 -10.20
N PHE A 173 -3.44 -21.85 -9.86
CA PHE A 173 -2.43 -21.69 -10.89
C PHE A 173 -2.14 -23.03 -11.54
N ILE A 174 -2.57 -23.22 -12.79
CA ILE A 174 -2.22 -24.34 -13.64
C ILE A 174 -1.39 -23.76 -14.79
N ARG A 175 -0.17 -24.26 -14.99
CA ARG A 175 0.76 -23.76 -16.03
C ARG A 175 0.14 -23.68 -17.42
N GLU A 176 -0.76 -24.60 -17.75
CA GLU A 176 -1.46 -24.65 -19.05
C GLU A 176 -2.57 -23.60 -19.21
N SER A 177 -2.96 -22.91 -18.14
CA SER A 177 -4.03 -21.91 -18.15
C SER A 177 -3.56 -20.48 -17.85
N ILE A 178 -2.32 -20.15 -18.18
CA ILE A 178 -1.67 -18.86 -17.87
C ILE A 178 -2.53 -17.65 -18.26
N ASN A 179 -3.27 -17.73 -19.37
CA ASN A 179 -4.11 -16.64 -19.89
C ASN A 179 -5.60 -16.73 -19.47
N LYS A 180 -6.02 -17.79 -18.80
CA LYS A 180 -7.39 -17.91 -18.28
C LYS A 180 -7.47 -17.14 -16.96
N ASN A 181 -8.54 -16.38 -16.74
CA ASN A 181 -8.78 -15.56 -15.54
C ASN A 181 -7.99 -14.23 -15.45
N LYS A 182 -7.63 -13.67 -16.59
CA LYS A 182 -7.00 -12.36 -16.72
C LYS A 182 -8.02 -11.34 -17.19
N LEU A 183 -8.13 -10.21 -16.50
CA LEU A 183 -8.95 -9.08 -16.91
C LEU A 183 -8.07 -7.86 -17.11
N ILE A 184 -8.31 -7.13 -18.19
CA ILE A 184 -7.58 -5.91 -18.52
C ILE A 184 -8.58 -4.82 -18.87
N LYS A 185 -8.37 -3.61 -18.33
CA LYS A 185 -9.20 -2.45 -18.64
C LYS A 185 -8.41 -1.15 -18.59
N LYS A 186 -8.73 -0.22 -19.50
CA LYS A 186 -8.32 1.17 -19.41
C LYS A 186 -9.18 1.85 -18.36
N VAL A 187 -8.56 2.29 -17.27
CA VAL A 187 -9.23 2.89 -16.10
C VAL A 187 -8.91 4.39 -15.97
N HIS A 188 -7.81 4.85 -16.56
CA HIS A 188 -7.41 6.26 -16.61
C HIS A 188 -6.80 6.61 -17.97
N GLU A 189 -6.74 7.89 -18.30
CA GLU A 189 -6.07 8.40 -19.51
C GLU A 189 -4.56 8.55 -19.32
N SER A 190 -4.12 8.76 -18.09
CA SER A 190 -2.71 8.92 -17.73
C SER A 190 -2.17 7.72 -16.96
N CYS A 191 -0.88 7.76 -16.59
CA CYS A 191 -0.23 6.62 -15.90
C CYS A 191 -0.91 6.30 -14.56
N ILE A 192 -0.95 5.03 -14.24
CA ILE A 192 -1.46 4.58 -12.92
C ILE A 192 -0.43 4.92 -11.86
N GLU A 193 -0.84 5.59 -10.79
CA GLU A 193 0.01 5.96 -9.65
C GLU A 193 -0.31 5.11 -8.40
N GLN A 194 -1.56 4.64 -8.25
CA GLN A 194 -1.95 3.75 -7.15
C GLN A 194 -3.03 2.77 -7.59
N ILE A 195 -2.93 1.57 -7.04
CA ILE A 195 -3.91 0.50 -7.13
C ILE A 195 -4.09 -0.07 -5.72
N GLU A 196 -5.32 -0.31 -5.30
CA GLU A 196 -5.61 -1.01 -4.05
C GLU A 196 -6.82 -1.92 -4.22
N LEU A 197 -6.67 -3.19 -3.91
CA LEU A 197 -7.76 -4.16 -3.76
C LEU A 197 -8.32 -4.08 -2.34
N ASN A 198 -9.63 -4.25 -2.19
CA ASN A 198 -10.22 -4.39 -0.88
C ASN A 198 -9.88 -5.76 -0.25
N TYR A 199 -10.34 -5.99 0.97
CA TYR A 199 -10.04 -7.23 1.70
C TYR A 199 -10.44 -8.48 0.92
N ASN A 200 -11.66 -8.53 0.41
CA ASN A 200 -12.20 -9.69 -0.31
C ASN A 200 -11.66 -9.84 -1.74
N GLY A 201 -11.16 -8.77 -2.33
CA GLY A 201 -10.73 -8.76 -3.73
C GLY A 201 -11.87 -8.54 -4.72
N ASP A 202 -13.07 -8.17 -4.29
CA ASP A 202 -14.23 -7.89 -5.15
C ASP A 202 -14.29 -6.42 -5.63
N LEU A 203 -13.53 -5.53 -4.99
CA LEU A 203 -13.39 -4.13 -5.36
C LEU A 203 -11.92 -3.76 -5.60
N ILE A 204 -11.69 -2.89 -6.57
CA ILE A 204 -10.39 -2.29 -6.84
C ILE A 204 -10.50 -0.77 -6.98
N ALA A 205 -9.70 -0.05 -6.23
CA ALA A 205 -9.57 1.40 -6.33
C ALA A 205 -8.31 1.78 -7.10
N THR A 206 -8.41 2.78 -7.97
CA THR A 206 -7.30 3.24 -8.82
C THR A 206 -7.19 4.75 -8.81
N ALA A 207 -5.96 5.24 -8.91
CA ALA A 207 -5.65 6.65 -9.13
C ALA A 207 -4.55 6.78 -10.18
N SER A 208 -4.64 7.82 -10.99
CA SER A 208 -3.59 8.17 -11.95
C SER A 208 -2.60 9.17 -11.34
N ASP A 209 -1.54 9.47 -12.08
CA ASP A 209 -0.51 10.47 -11.78
C ASP A 209 -1.08 11.88 -11.57
N LYS A 210 -2.22 12.23 -12.23
CA LYS A 210 -2.94 13.47 -11.95
C LYS A 210 -3.55 13.51 -10.54
N GLY A 211 -3.97 12.38 -10.02
CA GLY A 211 -4.51 12.24 -8.66
C GLY A 211 -5.75 13.07 -8.36
N THR A 212 -6.44 13.60 -9.36
CA THR A 212 -7.66 14.40 -9.19
C THR A 212 -8.90 13.53 -8.99
N ILE A 213 -8.89 12.34 -9.60
CA ILE A 213 -10.01 11.40 -9.62
C ILE A 213 -9.55 10.04 -9.10
N ILE A 214 -10.36 9.45 -8.24
CA ILE A 214 -10.21 8.08 -7.74
C ILE A 214 -11.39 7.28 -8.27
N ARG A 215 -11.13 6.12 -8.87
CA ARG A 215 -12.16 5.24 -9.42
C ARG A 215 -12.18 3.91 -8.70
N VAL A 216 -13.39 3.40 -8.46
CA VAL A 216 -13.61 2.08 -7.87
C VAL A 216 -14.36 1.21 -8.86
N PHE A 217 -13.84 0.01 -9.09
CA PHE A 217 -14.40 -0.96 -10.01
C PHE A 217 -14.71 -2.27 -9.30
N ASN A 218 -15.69 -3.00 -9.81
CA ASN A 218 -15.89 -4.41 -9.50
C ASN A 218 -14.80 -5.24 -10.20
N THR A 219 -14.17 -6.17 -9.48
CA THR A 219 -13.05 -6.96 -10.02
C THR A 219 -13.47 -8.10 -10.92
N GLN A 220 -14.73 -8.53 -10.91
CA GLN A 220 -15.20 -9.65 -11.75
C GLN A 220 -15.43 -9.25 -13.20
N ASN A 221 -15.87 -8.00 -13.43
CA ASN A 221 -16.23 -7.50 -14.77
C ASN A 221 -15.59 -6.15 -15.12
N LEU A 222 -14.88 -5.55 -14.17
CA LEU A 222 -14.27 -4.22 -14.25
C LEU A 222 -15.30 -3.09 -14.56
N ASN A 223 -16.57 -3.26 -14.16
CA ASN A 223 -17.53 -2.17 -14.23
C ASN A 223 -17.20 -1.10 -13.21
N LEU A 224 -17.28 0.16 -13.64
CA LEU A 224 -17.12 1.32 -12.77
C LEU A 224 -18.30 1.39 -11.79
N LEU A 225 -18.00 1.38 -10.49
CA LEU A 225 -18.98 1.51 -9.42
C LEU A 225 -19.03 2.93 -8.87
N ASN A 226 -17.86 3.52 -8.58
CA ASN A 226 -17.77 4.86 -8.03
C ASN A 226 -16.65 5.65 -8.72
N GLU A 227 -16.89 6.95 -8.88
CA GLU A 227 -15.87 7.93 -9.28
C GLU A 227 -15.88 9.08 -8.27
N PHE A 228 -14.76 9.28 -7.60
CA PHE A 228 -14.62 10.30 -6.55
C PHE A 228 -13.66 11.39 -7.02
N ARG A 229 -14.07 12.64 -6.85
CA ARG A 229 -13.19 13.78 -7.08
C ARG A 229 -12.45 14.14 -5.80
N ARG A 230 -11.11 13.88 -5.78
CA ARG A 230 -10.26 14.27 -4.66
C ARG A 230 -10.05 15.80 -4.61
N GLY A 231 -9.95 16.44 -5.78
CA GLY A 231 -9.75 17.88 -5.87
C GLY A 231 -9.57 18.32 -7.33
N ASN A 232 -9.39 19.64 -7.54
CA ASN A 232 -9.26 20.22 -8.86
C ASN A 232 -7.80 20.38 -9.32
N THR A 233 -6.84 20.31 -8.40
CA THR A 233 -5.40 20.41 -8.68
C THR A 233 -4.75 19.05 -8.65
N ASP A 234 -3.72 18.86 -9.47
CA ASP A 234 -2.94 17.62 -9.47
C ASP A 234 -2.33 17.36 -8.10
N ALA A 235 -2.24 16.09 -7.75
CA ALA A 235 -1.62 15.64 -6.52
C ALA A 235 -1.09 14.23 -6.66
N LYS A 236 0.10 13.99 -6.13
CA LYS A 236 0.67 12.65 -6.05
C LYS A 236 -0.05 11.85 -4.99
N ILE A 237 -0.70 10.76 -5.39
CA ILE A 237 -1.38 9.86 -4.47
C ILE A 237 -0.35 8.94 -3.83
N TYR A 238 -0.29 8.95 -2.50
CA TYR A 238 0.67 8.16 -1.75
C TYR A 238 0.14 6.81 -1.28
N SER A 239 -1.15 6.75 -0.97
CA SER A 239 -1.78 5.53 -0.49
C SER A 239 -3.30 5.62 -0.60
N ILE A 240 -3.91 4.51 -0.95
CA ILE A 240 -5.35 4.27 -0.93
C ILE A 240 -5.58 3.08 0.01
N CYS A 241 -6.69 3.07 0.75
CA CYS A 241 -7.11 1.89 1.50
C CYS A 241 -8.63 1.84 1.67
N PHE A 242 -9.18 0.63 1.62
CA PHE A 242 -10.56 0.34 1.98
C PHE A 242 -10.65 0.04 3.48
N ASP A 243 -11.77 0.38 4.11
CA ASP A 243 -12.10 -0.17 5.42
C ASP A 243 -12.53 -1.64 5.30
N THR A 244 -12.56 -2.34 6.43
CA THR A 244 -12.83 -3.78 6.47
C THR A 244 -14.25 -4.15 6.02
N ASN A 245 -15.19 -3.21 6.12
CA ASN A 245 -16.61 -3.42 5.78
C ASN A 245 -16.96 -2.91 4.37
N ASN A 246 -15.99 -2.38 3.63
CA ASN A 246 -16.19 -1.77 2.31
C ASN A 246 -17.18 -0.59 2.30
N LYS A 247 -17.27 0.14 3.42
CA LYS A 247 -18.12 1.33 3.53
C LYS A 247 -17.40 2.60 3.16
N PHE A 248 -16.06 2.60 3.34
CA PHE A 248 -15.22 3.77 3.17
C PHE A 248 -13.95 3.49 2.40
N LEU A 249 -13.53 4.51 1.64
CA LEU A 249 -12.25 4.55 0.93
C LEU A 249 -11.45 5.77 1.43
N ALA A 250 -10.28 5.54 2.01
CA ALA A 250 -9.38 6.61 2.41
C ALA A 250 -8.25 6.80 1.39
N VAL A 251 -7.91 8.07 1.11
CA VAL A 251 -6.90 8.47 0.13
C VAL A 251 -5.97 9.52 0.72
N ALA A 252 -4.68 9.20 0.80
CA ALA A 252 -3.61 10.10 1.19
C ALA A 252 -2.81 10.55 -0.02
N SER A 253 -2.49 11.86 -0.08
CA SER A 253 -1.72 12.45 -1.18
C SER A 253 -0.59 13.34 -0.65
N ASP A 254 0.14 13.99 -1.54
CA ASP A 254 1.12 15.04 -1.23
C ASP A 254 0.49 16.32 -0.64
N LYS A 255 -0.83 16.37 -0.54
CA LYS A 255 -1.55 17.39 0.21
C LYS A 255 -1.71 16.94 1.67
N GLN A 256 -1.84 17.88 2.59
CA GLN A 256 -1.92 17.58 4.03
C GLN A 256 -3.14 16.75 4.42
N LYS A 257 -4.25 16.91 3.67
CA LYS A 257 -5.53 16.26 3.99
C LYS A 257 -5.59 14.82 3.50
N ILE A 258 -6.13 13.94 4.32
CA ILE A 258 -6.60 12.62 3.90
C ILE A 258 -8.08 12.75 3.55
N HIS A 259 -8.48 12.27 2.38
CA HIS A 259 -9.85 12.23 1.93
C HIS A 259 -10.46 10.89 2.28
N ILE A 260 -11.65 10.87 2.86
CA ILE A 260 -12.45 9.65 3.09
C ILE A 260 -13.75 9.79 2.31
N PHE A 261 -14.01 8.81 1.46
CA PHE A 261 -15.20 8.71 0.62
C PHE A 261 -16.10 7.59 1.13
N SER A 262 -17.43 7.79 1.12
CA SER A 262 -18.40 6.72 1.33
C SER A 262 -18.57 5.92 0.05
N LEU A 263 -18.57 4.59 0.16
CA LEU A 263 -18.81 3.66 -0.93
C LEU A 263 -20.30 3.24 -1.01
N GLU A 264 -21.07 3.46 0.07
CA GLU A 264 -22.51 3.22 0.07
C GLU A 264 -23.20 4.31 -0.74
N GLU A 265 -24.08 3.91 -1.68
CA GLU A 265 -25.03 4.85 -2.29
C GLU A 265 -25.91 5.41 -1.18
N GLU A 266 -25.90 6.73 -1.00
CA GLU A 266 -26.93 7.39 -0.20
C GLU A 266 -28.29 7.05 -0.84
N LYS A 267 -29.05 6.15 -0.20
CA LYS A 267 -30.49 6.06 -0.48
C LYS A 267 -31.02 7.47 -0.37
N LYS A 268 -31.51 8.02 -1.49
CA LYS A 268 -32.02 9.38 -1.64
C LYS A 268 -33.07 9.70 -0.54
N ASN A 269 -32.64 9.92 0.67
CA ASN A 269 -33.42 10.61 1.69
C ASN A 269 -33.33 12.11 1.42
N LYS A 270 -34.28 12.59 0.61
CA LYS A 270 -34.41 13.95 0.08
C LYS A 270 -34.60 15.05 1.14
N GLY A 271 -34.32 14.84 2.43
CA GLY A 271 -34.77 15.77 3.47
C GLY A 271 -33.71 16.76 3.97
N TYR A 272 -32.49 16.37 4.23
CA TYR A 272 -31.55 17.23 4.96
C TYR A 272 -30.31 17.71 4.19
N PHE A 273 -29.89 17.01 3.14
CA PHE A 273 -28.68 17.36 2.38
C PHE A 273 -28.92 18.39 1.25
N ASN A 274 -30.14 18.52 0.75
CA ASN A 274 -30.50 19.50 -0.31
C ASN A 274 -30.46 20.96 0.14
N ALA A 275 -30.56 21.23 1.44
CA ALA A 275 -30.51 22.62 1.94
C ALA A 275 -29.08 23.20 1.90
N PHE A 276 -28.06 22.39 2.11
CA PHE A 276 -26.66 22.87 2.13
C PHE A 276 -26.03 23.00 0.73
N SER A 277 -26.48 22.19 -0.24
CA SER A 277 -25.97 22.25 -1.62
C SER A 277 -26.50 23.44 -2.40
N LYS A 278 -27.70 23.95 -2.08
CA LYS A 278 -28.30 25.14 -2.69
C LYS A 278 -27.64 26.44 -2.26
N VAL A 279 -27.01 26.49 -1.09
CA VAL A 279 -26.36 27.69 -0.56
C VAL A 279 -24.99 27.96 -1.20
N VAL A 280 -24.34 26.96 -1.83
CA VAL A 280 -22.96 27.10 -2.36
C VAL A 280 -22.88 27.12 -3.88
N GLY A 281 -24.00 27.08 -4.61
CA GLY A 281 -24.03 27.27 -6.08
C GLY A 281 -23.20 26.28 -6.91
N LEU A 282 -22.90 25.08 -6.36
CA LEU A 282 -22.14 24.01 -7.02
C LEU A 282 -23.12 22.95 -7.51
N GLY A 283 -23.34 22.89 -8.82
CA GLY A 283 -24.08 21.83 -9.48
C GLY A 283 -23.57 20.45 -9.07
N GLU A 284 -24.46 19.46 -9.08
CA GLU A 284 -24.34 18.05 -8.73
C GLU A 284 -22.93 17.59 -8.35
N ILE A 285 -22.57 17.72 -7.06
CA ILE A 285 -21.29 17.27 -6.55
C ILE A 285 -21.44 15.78 -6.29
N LEU A 286 -20.95 14.99 -7.22
CA LEU A 286 -20.68 13.59 -7.08
C LEU A 286 -19.84 13.36 -5.81
N ASN A 287 -20.42 12.65 -4.85
CA ASN A 287 -19.81 12.04 -3.68
C ASN A 287 -18.81 12.91 -2.87
N ARG A 288 -19.32 13.55 -1.82
CA ARG A 288 -18.52 14.39 -0.91
C ARG A 288 -17.54 13.54 -0.10
N SER A 289 -16.26 13.92 -0.17
CA SER A 289 -15.28 13.42 0.79
C SER A 289 -15.35 14.20 2.09
N VAL A 290 -15.18 13.49 3.20
CA VAL A 290 -14.83 14.12 4.46
C VAL A 290 -13.30 14.23 4.50
N CYS A 291 -12.77 15.47 4.62
CA CYS A 291 -11.33 15.70 4.63
C CYS A 291 -10.83 15.82 6.07
N PHE A 292 -9.72 15.16 6.38
CA PHE A 292 -9.10 15.20 7.69
C PHE A 292 -7.63 15.60 7.60
N LEU A 293 -7.20 16.39 8.57
CA LEU A 293 -5.79 16.66 8.84
C LEU A 293 -5.32 15.61 9.86
N MET A 294 -4.53 14.63 9.42
CA MET A 294 -3.86 13.71 10.33
C MET A 294 -2.41 14.10 10.61
N ASP A 295 -1.82 14.89 9.72
CA ASP A 295 -0.42 15.26 9.82
C ASP A 295 -0.22 16.65 9.22
N GLU A 296 0.56 17.50 9.88
CA GLU A 296 0.87 18.86 9.43
C GLU A 296 1.94 18.88 8.33
N GLU A 297 2.60 17.74 8.09
CA GLU A 297 3.70 17.63 7.16
C GLU A 297 3.27 17.05 5.81
N ASN A 298 3.73 17.65 4.71
CA ASN A 298 3.57 17.14 3.35
C ASN A 298 4.52 15.96 3.07
N VAL A 299 4.56 14.97 3.96
CA VAL A 299 5.45 13.83 3.87
C VAL A 299 4.70 12.62 3.32
N LYS A 300 5.35 11.87 2.42
CA LYS A 300 4.81 10.60 1.90
C LYS A 300 4.40 9.70 3.06
N LYS A 301 3.15 9.22 3.04
CA LYS A 301 2.57 8.41 4.10
C LYS A 301 1.88 7.16 3.56
N LYS A 302 1.89 6.11 4.36
CA LYS A 302 1.08 4.90 4.16
C LYS A 302 -0.07 4.94 5.14
N ILE A 303 -1.27 4.68 4.66
CA ILE A 303 -2.47 4.62 5.48
C ILE A 303 -3.07 3.22 5.43
N SER A 304 -3.78 2.85 6.48
CA SER A 304 -4.61 1.64 6.54
C SER A 304 -5.74 1.83 7.55
N PHE A 305 -6.79 1.02 7.43
CA PHE A 305 -7.80 0.90 8.47
C PHE A 305 -7.43 -0.22 9.44
N PHE A 306 -7.74 0.00 10.71
CA PHE A 306 -7.69 -0.95 11.79
C PHE A 306 -9.01 -0.86 12.55
N GLY A 307 -9.92 -1.80 12.33
CA GLY A 307 -11.32 -1.67 12.75
C GLY A 307 -11.93 -0.35 12.22
N ASN A 308 -12.52 0.43 13.10
CA ASN A 308 -13.11 1.74 12.78
C ASN A 308 -12.11 2.90 12.86
N SER A 309 -10.82 2.61 12.96
CA SER A 309 -9.78 3.63 13.08
C SER A 309 -8.94 3.71 11.82
N LEU A 310 -8.55 4.93 11.43
CA LEU A 310 -7.57 5.15 10.39
C LEU A 310 -6.19 5.32 11.03
N ILE A 311 -5.23 4.63 10.50
CA ILE A 311 -3.82 4.69 10.91
C ILE A 311 -2.97 5.24 9.78
N SER A 312 -1.95 6.01 10.12
CA SER A 312 -0.97 6.46 9.14
C SER A 312 0.46 6.38 9.70
N ILE A 313 1.40 6.08 8.80
CA ILE A 313 2.83 6.15 9.07
C ILE A 313 3.48 6.99 7.99
N ASN A 314 4.28 7.98 8.36
CA ASN A 314 5.02 8.80 7.42
C ASN A 314 6.51 8.40 7.34
N TYR A 315 7.26 9.01 6.41
CA TYR A 315 8.70 8.75 6.25
C TYR A 315 9.58 9.42 7.32
N ASN A 316 9.01 10.28 8.16
CA ASN A 316 9.69 10.85 9.34
C ASN A 316 9.54 9.93 10.57
N GLY A 317 8.83 8.80 10.44
CA GLY A 317 8.59 7.87 11.54
C GLY A 317 7.44 8.30 12.46
N ASN A 318 6.60 9.24 12.05
CA ASN A 318 5.41 9.60 12.81
C ASN A 318 4.30 8.58 12.54
N PHE A 319 3.85 7.94 13.59
CA PHE A 319 2.68 7.05 13.61
C PHE A 319 1.49 7.81 14.18
N THR A 320 0.37 7.79 13.46
CA THR A 320 -0.86 8.45 13.88
C THR A 320 -2.01 7.45 13.89
N PHE A 321 -2.79 7.46 14.96
CA PHE A 321 -3.97 6.62 15.14
C PHE A 321 -5.16 7.52 15.46
N GLY A 322 -6.24 7.44 14.69
CA GLY A 322 -7.42 8.26 14.87
C GLY A 322 -8.72 7.52 14.59
N ASN A 323 -9.70 7.66 15.49
CA ASN A 323 -11.03 7.08 15.31
C ASN A 323 -11.83 7.87 14.28
N CYS A 324 -12.33 7.19 13.24
CA CYS A 324 -12.94 7.82 12.06
C CYS A 324 -14.42 8.20 12.21
N PHE A 325 -15.19 7.67 13.19
CA PHE A 325 -16.65 7.58 13.00
C PHE A 325 -17.51 8.05 14.17
N LEU A 326 -17.16 9.15 14.84
CA LEU A 326 -18.11 9.81 15.73
C LEU A 326 -18.42 11.21 15.18
N ASN A 327 -19.60 11.38 14.58
CA ASN A 327 -20.16 12.66 14.12
C ASN A 327 -19.32 13.40 13.05
N ASN A 328 -18.84 12.69 12.00
CA ASN A 328 -18.06 13.27 10.92
C ASN A 328 -16.80 14.07 11.38
N LYS A 329 -16.29 13.77 12.55
CA LYS A 329 -15.04 14.35 13.08
C LYS A 329 -14.13 13.26 13.63
N PHE A 330 -12.84 13.34 13.29
CA PHE A 330 -11.84 12.53 14.00
C PHE A 330 -11.80 12.93 15.47
N LYS A 331 -12.03 11.96 16.34
CA LYS A 331 -11.80 12.12 17.79
C LYS A 331 -10.61 11.25 18.18
N ASN A 332 -9.85 11.74 19.17
CA ASN A 332 -8.75 11.01 19.79
C ASN A 332 -7.60 10.64 18.83
N ILE A 333 -7.02 11.64 18.14
CA ILE A 333 -5.79 11.43 17.37
C ILE A 333 -4.62 11.27 18.35
N LYS A 334 -4.02 10.07 18.37
CA LYS A 334 -2.75 9.82 19.06
C LYS A 334 -1.61 9.86 18.06
N LYS A 335 -0.59 10.67 18.35
CA LYS A 335 0.63 10.76 17.55
C LYS A 335 1.80 10.21 18.37
N ASN A 336 2.56 9.28 17.81
CA ASN A 336 3.74 8.68 18.41
C ASN A 336 4.89 8.71 17.40
N SER A 337 6.13 8.78 17.88
CA SER A 337 7.30 8.53 17.05
C SER A 337 7.72 7.06 17.19
N ILE A 338 8.02 6.39 16.08
CA ILE A 338 8.56 5.02 16.09
C ILE A 338 10.05 4.96 16.43
N PHE A 339 10.69 6.12 16.64
CA PHE A 339 12.11 6.22 16.97
C PHE A 339 12.36 6.50 18.47
N ASN A 340 11.29 6.76 19.21
CA ASN A 340 11.36 7.04 20.67
C ASN A 340 11.07 5.77 21.47
#